data_8ab5ac48c08f3c0380e75d8ea3c84e80
#
_entry.id   8ab5ac48c08f3c0380e75d8ea3c84e80
#
_cell.length_a   1.000
_cell.length_b   1.000
_cell.length_c   1.000
_cell.angle_alpha   90.00
_cell.angle_beta   90.00
_cell.angle_gamma   90.00
#
_symmetry.space_group_name_H-M   'P 1'
#
loop_
_entity.id
_entity.type
_entity.pdbx_description
1 polymer ?
#
loop_
_entity_poly.entity_id
_entity_poly.type
_entity_poly.pdbx_seq_one_letter_code
_entity_poly.pdbx_strand_id
1 'polypeptide(L)'
;MDMRNFKQCRVMTKSPSWTFLDVLRWKVLPEKLGGGRAYARGFKDAWVKKHSYLIRSAALRYKLPPELLAGVCWIEVGGDPNIIDRFAFEVRAIDWSGPACIDRNFTITSPPAKTSFGFVSMQLRTAAKTMGLNADHMSTSELRSLSLCLEKDTYNINLAAMHLRQLADYDKLPSRLSMNDVKIIGARYNRGTNPTLESIKKDTRYGDFIVKNWQYFNKLVW
;
A
#
# COMPACT_ATOMS: atom_id res chain seq x y z
N MET A 1 -4.33 18.70 1.46
CA MET A 1 -4.93 17.95 0.34
C MET A 1 -6.12 17.19 0.93
N ASP A 2 -7.33 17.46 0.44
CA ASP A 2 -8.49 16.68 0.83
C ASP A 2 -8.46 15.35 0.07
N MET A 3 -8.19 14.26 0.78
CA MET A 3 -8.06 12.92 0.21
C MET A 3 -9.38 12.38 -0.35
N ARG A 4 -10.53 12.97 0.04
CA ARG A 4 -11.85 12.60 -0.48
C ARG A 4 -12.15 13.14 -1.87
N ASN A 5 -11.39 14.15 -2.31
CA ASN A 5 -11.60 14.74 -3.63
C ASN A 5 -10.74 14.06 -4.69
N PHE A 6 -11.27 13.03 -5.33
CA PHE A 6 -10.59 12.30 -6.41
C PHE A 6 -10.24 13.15 -7.64
N LYS A 7 -10.87 14.32 -7.81
CA LYS A 7 -10.53 15.25 -8.89
C LYS A 7 -9.18 15.95 -8.68
N GLN A 8 -8.67 16.00 -7.43
CA GLN A 8 -7.40 16.65 -7.09
C GLN A 8 -6.18 15.74 -7.19
N CYS A 9 -6.34 14.46 -7.54
CA CYS A 9 -5.21 13.53 -7.66
C CYS A 9 -4.41 13.68 -9.00
N ARG A 10 -4.58 14.79 -9.71
CA ARG A 10 -3.97 15.02 -11.05
C ARG A 10 -2.48 15.34 -11.04
N VAL A 11 -1.83 15.52 -9.90
CA VAL A 11 -0.40 15.83 -9.84
C VAL A 11 0.41 14.63 -10.31
N MET A 12 0.94 14.73 -11.51
CA MET A 12 1.76 13.68 -12.14
C MET A 12 3.23 13.87 -11.74
N THR A 13 3.74 13.00 -10.88
CA THR A 13 5.17 12.76 -10.79
C THR A 13 5.52 11.57 -11.67
N LYS A 14 6.50 11.72 -12.59
CA LYS A 14 7.06 10.58 -13.32
C LYS A 14 7.84 9.71 -12.33
N SER A 15 7.27 8.58 -11.94
CA SER A 15 7.92 7.60 -11.08
C SER A 15 8.67 6.56 -11.90
N PRO A 16 9.68 5.89 -11.35
CA PRO A 16 10.22 4.68 -11.93
C PRO A 16 9.05 3.71 -12.18
N SER A 17 8.85 3.30 -13.42
CA SER A 17 7.80 2.34 -13.75
C SER A 17 8.29 0.92 -13.46
N TRP A 18 7.46 0.11 -12.83
CA TRP A 18 7.65 -1.33 -12.69
C TRP A 18 6.86 -2.01 -13.81
N THR A 19 7.55 -2.62 -14.73
CA THR A 19 6.98 -3.18 -15.95
C THR A 19 7.00 -4.71 -15.90
N PHE A 20 6.35 -5.35 -16.86
CA PHE A 20 6.41 -6.81 -17.03
C PHE A 20 7.84 -7.31 -17.24
N LEU A 21 8.69 -6.54 -17.93
CA LEU A 21 10.11 -6.88 -18.11
C LEU A 21 10.87 -6.88 -16.77
N ASP A 22 10.52 -5.98 -15.85
CA ASP A 22 11.11 -5.95 -14.50
C ASP A 22 10.71 -7.19 -13.70
N VAL A 23 9.46 -7.65 -13.83
CA VAL A 23 8.98 -8.91 -13.22
C VAL A 23 9.73 -10.11 -13.78
N LEU A 24 9.91 -10.19 -15.10
CA LEU A 24 10.72 -11.25 -15.74
C LEU A 24 12.17 -11.22 -15.25
N ARG A 25 12.77 -10.03 -15.21
CA ARG A 25 14.12 -9.84 -14.70
C ARG A 25 14.27 -10.33 -13.27
N TRP A 26 13.30 -9.98 -12.43
CA TRP A 26 13.30 -10.42 -11.04
C TRP A 26 13.07 -11.91 -10.87
N LYS A 27 12.07 -12.50 -11.55
CA LYS A 27 11.63 -13.89 -11.30
C LYS A 27 12.39 -14.93 -12.11
N VAL A 28 12.88 -14.58 -13.30
CA VAL A 28 13.45 -15.54 -14.26
C VAL A 28 14.96 -15.36 -14.43
N LEU A 29 15.47 -14.12 -14.42
CA LEU A 29 16.88 -13.89 -14.68
C LEU A 29 17.71 -14.12 -13.40
N PRO A 30 18.78 -14.94 -13.45
CA PRO A 30 19.68 -15.15 -12.31
C PRO A 30 20.38 -13.85 -11.86
N GLU A 31 20.74 -13.77 -10.58
CA GLU A 31 21.47 -12.61 -10.02
C GLU A 31 22.78 -12.33 -10.74
N LYS A 32 23.51 -13.39 -11.15
CA LYS A 32 24.76 -13.28 -11.91
C LYS A 32 24.59 -12.56 -13.27
N LEU A 33 23.38 -12.55 -13.81
CA LEU A 33 23.01 -11.88 -15.07
C LEU A 33 22.24 -10.57 -14.83
N GLY A 34 22.32 -10.03 -13.62
CA GLY A 34 21.68 -8.75 -13.27
C GLY A 34 20.18 -8.84 -13.00
N GLY A 35 19.67 -10.03 -12.62
CA GLY A 35 18.28 -10.28 -12.24
C GLY A 35 18.13 -10.64 -10.76
N GLY A 36 17.10 -11.43 -10.46
CA GLY A 36 16.87 -11.99 -9.14
C GLY A 36 16.51 -10.98 -8.05
N ARG A 37 16.78 -11.37 -6.80
CA ARG A 37 16.44 -10.56 -5.61
C ARG A 37 17.24 -9.25 -5.55
N ALA A 38 18.49 -9.24 -6.01
CA ALA A 38 19.34 -8.06 -6.03
C ALA A 38 18.74 -6.97 -6.94
N TYR A 39 18.22 -7.35 -8.11
CA TYR A 39 17.51 -6.44 -9.01
C TYR A 39 16.27 -5.82 -8.37
N ALA A 40 15.38 -6.64 -7.81
CA ALA A 40 14.18 -6.16 -7.14
C ALA A 40 14.51 -5.22 -5.96
N ARG A 41 15.53 -5.55 -5.18
CA ARG A 41 16.00 -4.70 -4.08
C ARG A 41 16.51 -3.36 -4.58
N GLY A 42 17.32 -3.34 -5.63
CA GLY A 42 17.82 -2.12 -6.25
C GLY A 42 16.70 -1.20 -6.73
N PHE A 43 15.67 -1.77 -7.35
CA PHE A 43 14.49 -1.01 -7.76
C PHE A 43 13.74 -0.41 -6.56
N LYS A 44 13.49 -1.19 -5.51
CA LYS A 44 12.83 -0.74 -4.27
C LYS A 44 13.60 0.41 -3.61
N ASP A 45 14.92 0.28 -3.54
CA ASP A 45 15.81 1.33 -2.99
C ASP A 45 15.74 2.61 -3.80
N ALA A 46 15.83 2.51 -5.12
CA ALA A 46 15.74 3.65 -6.02
C ALA A 46 14.38 4.36 -5.92
N TRP A 47 13.29 3.59 -5.81
CA TRP A 47 11.96 4.12 -5.66
C TRP A 47 11.79 4.88 -4.33
N VAL A 48 12.20 4.29 -3.20
CA VAL A 48 12.12 4.94 -1.88
C VAL A 48 12.99 6.20 -1.83
N LYS A 49 14.23 6.14 -2.34
CA LYS A 49 15.13 7.31 -2.44
C LYS A 49 14.49 8.44 -3.25
N LYS A 50 13.93 8.12 -4.41
CA LYS A 50 13.26 9.12 -5.26
C LYS A 50 12.08 9.79 -4.56
N HIS A 51 11.35 9.06 -3.74
CA HIS A 51 10.19 9.55 -3.01
C HIS A 51 10.51 9.96 -1.57
N SER A 52 11.79 10.04 -1.19
CA SER A 52 12.22 10.33 0.18
C SER A 52 11.59 11.60 0.77
N TYR A 53 11.51 12.69 -0.01
CA TYR A 53 10.86 13.92 0.41
C TYR A 53 9.35 13.72 0.68
N LEU A 54 8.64 13.02 -0.21
CA LEU A 54 7.20 12.74 -0.05
C LEU A 54 6.95 11.84 1.18
N ILE A 55 7.78 10.82 1.37
CA ILE A 55 7.71 9.90 2.50
C ILE A 55 7.91 10.66 3.81
N ARG A 56 8.97 11.49 3.92
CA ARG A 56 9.20 12.32 5.12
C ARG A 56 8.05 13.28 5.37
N SER A 57 7.60 13.99 4.34
CA SER A 57 6.51 14.97 4.46
C SER A 57 5.20 14.31 4.90
N ALA A 58 4.85 13.15 4.33
CA ALA A 58 3.66 12.40 4.71
C ALA A 58 3.78 11.85 6.14
N ALA A 59 4.92 11.25 6.48
CA ALA A 59 5.16 10.72 7.82
C ALA A 59 5.04 11.81 8.90
N LEU A 60 5.68 12.97 8.70
CA LEU A 60 5.59 14.10 9.62
C LEU A 60 4.15 14.61 9.78
N ARG A 61 3.40 14.73 8.68
CA ARG A 61 1.99 15.15 8.70
C ARG A 61 1.14 14.25 9.61
N TYR A 62 1.39 12.95 9.60
CA TYR A 62 0.62 11.98 10.37
C TYR A 62 1.33 11.53 11.66
N LYS A 63 2.37 12.27 12.11
CA LYS A 63 3.12 11.99 13.35
C LYS A 63 3.65 10.54 13.41
N LEU A 64 4.25 10.11 12.31
CA LEU A 64 4.89 8.80 12.14
C LEU A 64 6.39 8.98 11.94
N PRO A 65 7.22 8.00 12.38
CA PRO A 65 8.61 7.95 11.96
C PRO A 65 8.70 7.75 10.43
N PRO A 66 9.53 8.54 9.72
CA PRO A 66 9.73 8.36 8.29
C PRO A 66 10.20 6.95 7.91
N GLU A 67 10.97 6.31 8.76
CA GLU A 67 11.50 4.95 8.56
C GLU A 67 10.40 3.89 8.57
N LEU A 68 9.35 4.07 9.38
CA LEU A 68 8.19 3.18 9.36
C LEU A 68 7.48 3.24 8.00
N LEU A 69 7.18 4.44 7.51
CA LEU A 69 6.54 4.61 6.22
C LEU A 69 7.44 4.17 5.05
N ALA A 70 8.74 4.44 5.14
CA ALA A 70 9.73 3.97 4.17
C ALA A 70 9.80 2.44 4.12
N GLY A 71 9.79 1.80 5.28
CA GLY A 71 9.78 0.34 5.39
C GLY A 71 8.54 -0.28 4.76
N VAL A 72 7.36 0.28 5.03
CA VAL A 72 6.10 -0.15 4.38
C VAL A 72 6.19 0.03 2.87
N CYS A 73 6.54 1.22 2.39
CA CYS A 73 6.72 1.48 0.97
C CYS A 73 7.71 0.50 0.32
N TRP A 74 8.86 0.27 0.95
CA TRP A 74 9.88 -0.63 0.43
C TRP A 74 9.40 -2.08 0.33
N ILE A 75 8.63 -2.57 1.31
CA ILE A 75 8.08 -3.92 1.29
C ILE A 75 7.11 -4.08 0.12
N GLU A 76 6.19 -3.14 -0.03
CA GLU A 76 5.08 -3.21 -0.99
C GLU A 76 5.51 -2.91 -2.44
N VAL A 77 6.47 -2.01 -2.66
CA VAL A 77 6.93 -1.63 -4.00
C VAL A 77 7.49 -2.84 -4.77
N GLY A 78 7.14 -2.94 -6.06
CA GLY A 78 7.63 -4.00 -6.95
C GLY A 78 6.77 -5.27 -6.91
N GLY A 79 5.47 -5.14 -6.70
CA GLY A 79 4.46 -6.19 -6.89
C GLY A 79 4.10 -6.41 -8.35
N ASP A 80 2.82 -6.67 -8.62
CA ASP A 80 2.33 -6.77 -10.00
C ASP A 80 2.25 -5.39 -10.67
N PRO A 81 2.52 -5.30 -11.99
CA PRO A 81 2.35 -4.05 -12.73
C PRO A 81 0.91 -3.54 -12.67
N ASN A 82 0.72 -2.22 -12.58
CA ASN A 82 -0.61 -1.57 -12.51
C ASN A 82 -1.58 -2.02 -13.61
N ILE A 83 -1.08 -2.44 -14.78
CA ILE A 83 -1.91 -2.94 -15.87
C ILE A 83 -2.61 -4.26 -15.49
N ILE A 84 -1.96 -5.11 -14.70
CA ILE A 84 -2.54 -6.37 -14.20
C ILE A 84 -3.62 -6.05 -13.18
N ASP A 85 -3.37 -5.10 -12.28
CA ASP A 85 -4.34 -4.67 -11.27
C ASP A 85 -5.59 -4.04 -11.92
N ARG A 86 -5.39 -3.23 -12.97
CA ARG A 86 -6.51 -2.67 -13.76
C ARG A 86 -7.33 -3.75 -14.44
N PHE A 87 -6.66 -4.72 -15.08
CA PHE A 87 -7.35 -5.84 -15.73
C PHE A 87 -8.12 -6.67 -14.69
N ALA A 88 -7.49 -7.01 -13.57
CA ALA A 88 -8.14 -7.73 -12.47
C ALA A 88 -9.36 -6.97 -11.91
N PHE A 89 -9.27 -5.64 -11.81
CA PHE A 89 -10.39 -4.81 -11.38
C PHE A 89 -11.54 -4.85 -12.37
N GLU A 90 -11.28 -4.68 -13.67
CA GLU A 90 -12.35 -4.68 -14.70
C GLU A 90 -13.03 -6.05 -14.80
N VAL A 91 -12.29 -7.15 -14.74
CA VAL A 91 -12.84 -8.51 -14.68
C VAL A 91 -13.76 -8.66 -13.46
N ARG A 92 -13.33 -8.22 -12.29
CA ARG A 92 -14.14 -8.24 -11.07
C ARG A 92 -15.36 -7.33 -11.17
N ALA A 93 -15.22 -6.14 -11.77
CA ALA A 93 -16.31 -5.20 -11.95
C ALA A 93 -17.41 -5.75 -12.86
N ILE A 94 -17.05 -6.53 -13.89
CA ILE A 94 -18.00 -7.23 -14.79
C ILE A 94 -18.66 -8.38 -14.02
N ASP A 95 -17.88 -9.21 -13.33
CA ASP A 95 -18.37 -10.38 -12.60
C ASP A 95 -19.32 -9.99 -11.45
N TRP A 96 -19.14 -8.80 -10.86
CA TRP A 96 -19.94 -8.22 -9.78
C TRP A 96 -20.89 -7.10 -10.26
N SER A 97 -21.36 -7.17 -11.49
CA SER A 97 -22.30 -6.18 -12.06
C SER A 97 -23.78 -6.56 -11.91
N GLY A 98 -24.06 -7.72 -11.37
CA GLY A 98 -25.41 -8.24 -11.17
C GLY A 98 -26.08 -7.77 -9.86
N PRO A 99 -27.28 -8.28 -9.56
CA PRO A 99 -27.92 -8.03 -8.27
C PRO A 99 -27.12 -8.62 -7.11
N ALA A 100 -27.01 -7.87 -6.01
CA ALA A 100 -26.15 -8.22 -4.88
C ALA A 100 -26.41 -9.62 -4.26
N CYS A 101 -27.64 -10.15 -4.36
CA CYS A 101 -27.98 -11.49 -3.89
C CYS A 101 -27.40 -12.60 -4.79
N ILE A 102 -27.26 -12.33 -6.10
CA ILE A 102 -26.65 -13.25 -7.06
C ILE A 102 -25.14 -13.16 -6.96
N ASP A 103 -24.57 -11.95 -6.96
CA ASP A 103 -23.13 -11.73 -6.92
C ASP A 103 -22.47 -12.33 -5.68
N ARG A 104 -23.11 -12.24 -4.51
CA ARG A 104 -22.56 -12.81 -3.26
C ARG A 104 -22.49 -14.34 -3.26
N ASN A 105 -23.35 -15.01 -4.02
CA ASN A 105 -23.50 -16.47 -3.93
C ASN A 105 -22.93 -17.22 -5.13
N PHE A 106 -22.79 -16.58 -6.28
CA PHE A 106 -22.47 -17.25 -7.55
C PHE A 106 -21.24 -16.69 -8.28
N THR A 107 -20.65 -15.55 -7.85
CA THR A 107 -19.44 -15.03 -8.47
C THR A 107 -18.21 -15.82 -8.04
N ILE A 108 -17.32 -16.05 -9.00
CA ILE A 108 -16.05 -16.78 -8.79
C ILE A 108 -14.95 -15.85 -8.28
N THR A 109 -15.01 -14.56 -8.63
CA THR A 109 -13.99 -13.58 -8.26
C THR A 109 -14.29 -12.89 -6.93
N SER A 110 -13.29 -12.26 -6.33
CA SER A 110 -13.47 -11.38 -5.17
C SER A 110 -14.09 -10.04 -5.61
N PRO A 111 -14.85 -9.35 -4.72
CA PRO A 111 -15.38 -8.01 -5.02
C PRO A 111 -14.32 -7.03 -5.55
N PRO A 112 -14.68 -6.12 -6.49
CA PRO A 112 -13.75 -5.13 -7.06
C PRO A 112 -13.00 -4.32 -6.01
N ALA A 113 -13.65 -3.97 -4.91
CA ALA A 113 -13.07 -3.25 -3.78
C ALA A 113 -11.88 -3.98 -3.08
N LYS A 114 -11.70 -5.27 -3.32
CA LYS A 114 -10.55 -6.05 -2.82
C LYS A 114 -9.30 -5.96 -3.72
N THR A 115 -9.38 -5.29 -4.87
CA THR A 115 -8.22 -5.10 -5.74
C THR A 115 -7.27 -4.06 -5.12
N SER A 116 -5.97 -4.35 -5.12
CA SER A 116 -4.93 -3.44 -4.67
C SER A 116 -4.44 -2.57 -5.82
N PHE A 117 -4.05 -1.32 -5.53
CA PHE A 117 -3.55 -0.39 -6.52
C PHE A 117 -2.38 0.44 -5.99
N GLY A 118 -1.57 0.91 -6.94
CA GLY A 118 -0.42 1.77 -6.69
C GLY A 118 0.77 1.01 -6.14
N PHE A 119 1.92 1.69 -6.07
CA PHE A 119 3.16 1.07 -5.62
C PHE A 119 3.15 0.61 -4.16
N VAL A 120 2.30 1.22 -3.31
CA VAL A 120 2.13 0.79 -1.91
C VAL A 120 1.00 -0.25 -1.77
N SER A 121 0.59 -0.88 -2.86
CA SER A 121 -0.34 -2.03 -2.93
C SER A 121 -1.58 -1.92 -2.03
N MET A 122 -2.22 -0.74 -1.97
CA MET A 122 -3.37 -0.53 -1.09
C MET A 122 -4.67 -1.02 -1.73
N GLN A 123 -5.42 -1.87 -1.03
CA GLN A 123 -6.74 -2.30 -1.48
C GLN A 123 -7.74 -1.13 -1.50
N LEU A 124 -8.61 -1.07 -2.52
CA LEU A 124 -9.62 -0.02 -2.64
C LEU A 124 -10.51 0.09 -1.40
N ARG A 125 -10.94 -1.04 -0.82
CA ARG A 125 -11.72 -1.04 0.44
C ARG A 125 -10.96 -0.43 1.62
N THR A 126 -9.66 -0.68 1.71
CA THR A 126 -8.80 -0.12 2.75
C THR A 126 -8.62 1.38 2.54
N ALA A 127 -8.40 1.79 1.30
CA ALA A 127 -8.32 3.18 0.90
C ALA A 127 -9.62 3.95 1.23
N ALA A 128 -10.77 3.41 0.82
CA ALA A 128 -12.08 4.00 1.11
C ALA A 128 -12.30 4.13 2.63
N LYS A 129 -12.10 3.04 3.39
CA LYS A 129 -12.23 3.05 4.86
C LYS A 129 -11.31 4.08 5.51
N THR A 130 -10.07 4.20 5.04
CA THR A 130 -9.10 5.19 5.55
C THR A 130 -9.60 6.63 5.34
N MET A 131 -10.33 6.88 4.27
CA MET A 131 -10.95 8.18 3.99
C MET A 131 -12.31 8.40 4.68
N GLY A 132 -12.78 7.43 5.48
CA GLY A 132 -14.10 7.47 6.12
C GLY A 132 -15.25 7.18 5.14
N LEU A 133 -14.97 6.48 4.04
CA LEU A 133 -15.95 6.03 3.07
C LEU A 133 -16.22 4.53 3.23
N ASN A 134 -17.42 4.09 2.84
CA ASN A 134 -17.75 2.66 2.79
C ASN A 134 -17.66 2.16 1.34
N ALA A 135 -16.68 1.30 1.05
CA ALA A 135 -16.47 0.75 -0.29
C ALA A 135 -17.66 -0.05 -0.82
N ASP A 136 -18.48 -0.65 0.05
CA ASP A 136 -19.66 -1.42 -0.34
C ASP A 136 -20.81 -0.53 -0.87
N HIS A 137 -20.73 0.79 -0.56
CA HIS A 137 -21.71 1.80 -1.04
C HIS A 137 -21.13 2.62 -2.20
N MET A 138 -19.89 2.38 -2.62
CA MET A 138 -19.29 3.07 -3.76
C MET A 138 -19.67 2.40 -5.06
N SER A 139 -20.05 3.21 -6.04
CA SER A 139 -20.24 2.76 -7.41
C SER A 139 -18.92 2.28 -8.04
N THR A 140 -19.02 1.43 -9.07
CA THR A 140 -17.84 1.00 -9.86
C THR A 140 -17.06 2.20 -10.43
N SER A 141 -17.79 3.27 -10.83
CA SER A 141 -17.16 4.50 -11.31
C SER A 141 -16.33 5.22 -10.24
N GLU A 142 -16.83 5.27 -9.00
CA GLU A 142 -16.08 5.85 -7.88
C GLU A 142 -14.88 4.99 -7.48
N LEU A 143 -15.02 3.68 -7.45
CA LEU A 143 -13.91 2.75 -7.22
C LEU A 143 -12.84 2.87 -8.31
N ARG A 144 -13.24 3.03 -9.59
CA ARG A 144 -12.31 3.27 -10.71
C ARG A 144 -11.60 4.61 -10.56
N SER A 145 -12.29 5.66 -10.14
CA SER A 145 -11.69 6.96 -9.87
C SER A 145 -10.68 6.90 -8.71
N LEU A 146 -11.00 6.15 -7.66
CA LEU A 146 -10.10 5.91 -6.53
C LEU A 146 -8.87 5.12 -6.96
N SER A 147 -9.02 4.09 -7.81
CA SER A 147 -7.89 3.31 -8.31
C SER A 147 -6.89 4.17 -9.09
N LEU A 148 -7.39 5.05 -9.96
CA LEU A 148 -6.56 6.01 -10.71
C LEU A 148 -5.80 6.99 -9.79
N CYS A 149 -6.39 7.35 -8.65
CA CYS A 149 -5.70 8.15 -7.64
C CYS A 149 -4.63 7.36 -6.91
N LEU A 150 -4.90 6.11 -6.54
CA LEU A 150 -3.92 5.24 -5.87
C LEU A 150 -2.68 4.96 -6.74
N GLU A 151 -2.81 5.00 -8.05
CA GLU A 151 -1.67 4.91 -8.98
C GLU A 151 -0.76 6.15 -8.97
N LYS A 152 -1.17 7.24 -8.32
CA LYS A 152 -0.33 8.43 -8.13
C LYS A 152 0.44 8.33 -6.83
N ASP A 153 1.77 8.26 -6.90
CA ASP A 153 2.63 8.02 -5.73
C ASP A 153 2.37 9.02 -4.60
N THR A 154 2.20 10.29 -4.93
CA THR A 154 1.89 11.32 -3.92
C THR A 154 0.60 10.99 -3.16
N TYR A 155 -0.44 10.55 -3.85
CA TYR A 155 -1.70 10.18 -3.24
C TYR A 155 -1.55 8.90 -2.43
N ASN A 156 -0.95 7.87 -3.02
CA ASN A 156 -0.78 6.55 -2.42
C ASN A 156 0.08 6.60 -1.14
N ILE A 157 1.23 7.31 -1.16
CA ILE A 157 2.09 7.50 0.01
C ILE A 157 1.36 8.25 1.14
N ASN A 158 0.65 9.34 0.82
CA ASN A 158 -0.10 10.09 1.84
C ASN A 158 -1.22 9.25 2.46
N LEU A 159 -1.94 8.47 1.65
CA LEU A 159 -3.01 7.61 2.14
C LEU A 159 -2.46 6.45 2.99
N ALA A 160 -1.33 5.86 2.61
CA ALA A 160 -0.64 4.86 3.42
C ALA A 160 -0.20 5.41 4.79
N ALA A 161 0.34 6.64 4.82
CA ALA A 161 0.69 7.30 6.08
C ALA A 161 -0.55 7.56 6.95
N MET A 162 -1.64 8.05 6.37
CA MET A 162 -2.92 8.23 7.07
C MET A 162 -3.42 6.91 7.65
N HIS A 163 -3.38 5.84 6.86
CA HIS A 163 -3.79 4.52 7.31
C HIS A 163 -2.95 4.01 8.48
N LEU A 164 -1.62 4.12 8.41
CA LEU A 164 -0.72 3.74 9.51
C LEU A 164 -1.02 4.50 10.80
N ARG A 165 -1.34 5.81 10.72
CA ARG A 165 -1.75 6.57 11.90
C ARG A 165 -3.07 6.06 12.47
N GLN A 166 -4.06 5.77 11.64
CA GLN A 166 -5.33 5.20 12.09
C GLN A 166 -5.17 3.82 12.73
N LEU A 167 -4.24 3.00 12.26
CA LEU A 167 -3.92 1.71 12.88
C LEU A 167 -3.30 1.90 14.28
N ALA A 168 -2.43 2.89 14.43
CA ALA A 168 -1.87 3.25 15.74
C ALA A 168 -2.96 3.78 16.70
N ASP A 169 -3.86 4.64 16.20
CA ASP A 169 -4.97 5.19 16.98
C ASP A 169 -5.99 4.10 17.36
N TYR A 170 -6.21 3.11 16.47
CA TYR A 170 -7.06 1.95 16.71
C TYR A 170 -6.61 1.15 17.94
N ASP A 171 -5.31 0.92 18.08
CA ASP A 171 -4.73 0.24 19.25
C ASP A 171 -4.38 1.22 20.40
N LYS A 172 -4.82 2.50 20.30
CA LYS A 172 -4.58 3.55 21.30
C LYS A 172 -3.09 3.76 21.61
N LEU A 173 -2.23 3.62 20.59
CA LEU A 173 -0.80 3.82 20.75
C LEU A 173 -0.46 5.33 20.88
N PRO A 174 0.63 5.68 21.60
CA PRO A 174 0.97 7.08 21.85
C PRO A 174 1.37 7.80 20.56
N SER A 175 1.32 9.14 20.58
CA SER A 175 1.78 9.96 19.44
C SER A 175 3.28 9.79 19.18
N ARG A 176 4.09 9.61 20.24
CA ARG A 176 5.51 9.24 20.13
C ARG A 176 5.64 7.73 20.19
N LEU A 177 5.85 7.12 19.04
CA LEU A 177 5.90 5.66 18.89
C LEU A 177 7.25 5.10 19.35
N SER A 178 7.20 4.04 20.15
CA SER A 178 8.35 3.18 20.45
C SER A 178 8.60 2.19 19.32
N MET A 179 9.76 1.51 19.33
CA MET A 179 10.04 0.43 18.38
C MET A 179 9.03 -0.73 18.49
N ASN A 180 8.48 -0.95 19.68
CA ASN A 180 7.45 -1.96 19.88
C ASN A 180 6.12 -1.56 19.23
N ASP A 181 5.76 -0.27 19.31
CA ASP A 181 4.58 0.27 18.62
C ASP A 181 4.74 0.16 17.10
N VAL A 182 5.93 0.44 16.58
CA VAL A 182 6.26 0.26 15.15
C VAL A 182 6.03 -1.18 14.69
N LYS A 183 6.42 -2.18 15.50
CA LYS A 183 6.18 -3.59 15.21
C LYS A 183 4.68 -3.90 15.13
N ILE A 184 3.92 -3.41 16.10
CA ILE A 184 2.45 -3.59 16.15
C ILE A 184 1.79 -2.94 14.92
N ILE A 185 2.14 -1.68 14.61
CA ILE A 185 1.58 -0.96 13.46
C ILE A 185 1.90 -1.68 12.15
N GLY A 186 3.15 -2.14 11.97
CA GLY A 186 3.55 -2.91 10.80
C GLY A 186 2.75 -4.23 10.67
N ALA A 187 2.56 -4.96 11.77
CA ALA A 187 1.74 -6.15 11.79
C ALA A 187 0.26 -5.85 11.46
N ARG A 188 -0.28 -4.74 11.98
CA ARG A 188 -1.63 -4.25 11.63
C ARG A 188 -1.77 -3.90 10.17
N TYR A 189 -0.77 -3.24 9.57
CA TYR A 189 -0.77 -2.91 8.15
C TYR A 189 -0.94 -4.16 7.29
N ASN A 190 -0.23 -5.23 7.61
CA ASN A 190 -0.30 -6.50 6.90
C ASN A 190 -1.58 -7.31 7.19
N ARG A 191 -2.04 -7.34 8.45
CA ARG A 191 -3.10 -8.25 8.93
C ARG A 191 -4.46 -7.55 9.18
N GLY A 192 -4.49 -6.23 9.12
CA GLY A 192 -5.71 -5.44 9.37
C GLY A 192 -6.13 -5.37 10.84
N THR A 193 -7.36 -4.92 11.05
CA THR A 193 -7.94 -4.67 12.39
C THR A 193 -8.80 -5.82 12.94
N ASN A 194 -9.07 -6.88 12.16
CA ASN A 194 -9.88 -8.02 12.61
C ASN A 194 -9.22 -8.83 13.74
N PRO A 195 -7.90 -9.14 13.71
CA PRO A 195 -7.27 -9.85 14.81
C PRO A 195 -7.26 -8.99 16.10
N THR A 196 -7.34 -9.64 17.28
CA THR A 196 -7.14 -8.95 18.55
C THR A 196 -5.73 -8.42 18.69
N LEU A 197 -5.51 -7.41 19.54
CA LEU A 197 -4.17 -6.87 19.80
C LEU A 197 -3.19 -7.94 20.29
N GLU A 198 -3.69 -8.85 21.14
CA GLU A 198 -2.88 -9.98 21.63
C GLU A 198 -2.47 -10.94 20.50
N SER A 199 -3.36 -11.18 19.53
CA SER A 199 -3.02 -11.95 18.33
C SER A 199 -1.99 -11.23 17.44
N ILE A 200 -2.08 -9.90 17.34
CA ILE A 200 -1.08 -9.09 16.60
C ILE A 200 0.28 -9.17 17.29
N LYS A 201 0.35 -9.02 18.61
CA LYS A 201 1.61 -9.11 19.38
C LYS A 201 2.30 -10.47 19.26
N LYS A 202 1.56 -11.55 19.05
CA LYS A 202 2.13 -12.90 18.84
C LYS A 202 2.79 -13.09 17.49
N ASP A 203 2.44 -12.27 16.48
CA ASP A 203 3.04 -12.35 15.13
C ASP A 203 3.24 -10.95 14.55
N THR A 204 4.39 -10.38 14.81
CA THR A 204 4.81 -9.05 14.37
C THR A 204 5.82 -9.09 13.24
N ARG A 205 5.99 -10.19 12.52
CA ARG A 205 7.03 -10.41 11.50
C ARG A 205 7.20 -9.26 10.50
N TYR A 206 6.09 -8.68 10.04
CA TYR A 206 6.12 -7.53 9.12
C TYR A 206 6.78 -6.30 9.77
N GLY A 207 6.37 -5.95 10.99
CA GLY A 207 6.93 -4.84 11.75
C GLY A 207 8.35 -5.14 12.25
N ASP A 208 8.64 -6.39 12.62
CA ASP A 208 10.00 -6.82 13.00
C ASP A 208 11.00 -6.62 11.86
N PHE A 209 10.59 -6.90 10.62
CA PHE A 209 11.42 -6.62 9.44
C PHE A 209 11.76 -5.12 9.34
N ILE A 210 10.77 -4.23 9.57
CA ILE A 210 10.98 -2.78 9.53
C ILE A 210 11.96 -2.35 10.61
N VAL A 211 11.75 -2.80 11.86
CA VAL A 211 12.62 -2.45 13.01
C VAL A 211 14.01 -2.99 12.81
N LYS A 212 14.17 -4.23 12.34
CA LYS A 212 15.49 -4.83 12.05
C LYS A 212 16.28 -4.03 10.99
N ASN A 213 15.58 -3.46 10.02
CA ASN A 213 16.17 -2.69 8.93
C ASN A 213 16.07 -1.16 9.13
N TRP A 214 15.86 -0.68 10.38
CA TRP A 214 15.61 0.72 10.69
C TRP A 214 16.67 1.66 10.13
N GLN A 215 17.93 1.38 10.43
CA GLN A 215 19.07 2.18 9.96
C GLN A 215 19.21 2.17 8.44
N TYR A 216 18.82 1.06 7.80
CA TYR A 216 18.80 0.97 6.36
C TYR A 216 17.72 1.90 5.77
N PHE A 217 16.50 1.88 6.29
CA PHE A 217 15.43 2.78 5.84
C PHE A 217 15.74 4.25 6.15
N ASN A 218 16.37 4.53 7.29
CA ASN A 218 16.88 5.87 7.61
C ASN A 218 17.78 6.40 6.49
N LYS A 219 18.80 5.63 6.05
CA LYS A 219 19.70 5.99 4.95
C LYS A 219 19.02 6.14 3.58
N LEU A 220 17.84 5.57 3.38
CA LEU A 220 17.11 5.72 2.14
C LEU A 220 16.29 7.01 2.09
N VAL A 221 15.87 7.53 3.23
CA VAL A 221 15.00 8.70 3.31
C VAL A 221 15.70 9.97 3.74
N TRP A 222 16.88 9.90 4.32
CA TRP A 222 17.74 11.04 4.72
C TRP A 222 19.02 11.09 3.89
#